data_1961cf558204f5ca878d79b17e1407fb
#
_entry.id   1961cf558204f5ca878d79b17e1407fb
#
_cell.length_a   1.000
_cell.length_b   1.000
_cell.length_c   1.000
_cell.angle_alpha   90.00
_cell.angle_beta   90.00
_cell.angle_gamma   90.00
#
_symmetry.space_group_name_H-M   'P 1'
#
loop_
_entity.id
_entity.type
_entity.pdbx_description
1 polymer ?
#
loop_
_entity_poly.entity_id
_entity_poly.type
_entity_poly.pdbx_seq_one_letter_code
_entity_poly.pdbx_strand_id
1 'polypeptide(L)'
;CHVDDIYRLAVFGNHSPTMFPDLENTIVNGKNAYESINDHSWVEKEFLPKIQQRGAEIIEARGASSASSAARAACDTVKAVEHPTRSGDVFNAAIMSDGSYGIPAGIFSGFPLLSDGSGNIEIVRDYNLSEFAKSKIAITANELLEEKDLVKDLI
;
A
#
# COMPACT_ATOMS: atom_id res chain seq x y z
N CYS A 1 7.79 -13.82 13.16
CA CYS A 1 8.68 -12.66 12.99
C CYS A 1 8.12 -11.47 13.77
N HIS A 2 8.95 -10.53 14.16
CA HIS A 2 8.53 -9.27 14.73
C HIS A 2 8.17 -8.29 13.61
N VAL A 3 7.31 -7.29 13.89
CA VAL A 3 6.95 -6.27 12.87
C VAL A 3 8.20 -5.51 12.39
N ASP A 4 9.16 -5.28 13.28
CA ASP A 4 10.42 -4.59 12.96
C ASP A 4 11.35 -5.39 12.02
N ASP A 5 11.04 -6.66 11.76
CA ASP A 5 11.78 -7.52 10.82
C ASP A 5 11.20 -7.44 9.39
N ILE A 6 10.12 -6.66 9.20
CA ILE A 6 9.46 -6.47 7.92
C ILE A 6 9.92 -5.14 7.32
N TYR A 7 10.40 -5.18 6.09
CA TYR A 7 10.91 -4.05 5.34
C TYR A 7 10.27 -3.97 3.96
N ARG A 8 10.22 -2.79 3.39
CA ARG A 8 9.77 -2.55 2.02
C ARG A 8 8.36 -3.06 1.74
N LEU A 9 7.51 -3.18 2.76
CA LEU A 9 6.10 -3.52 2.55
C LEU A 9 5.38 -2.30 1.98
N ALA A 10 4.87 -2.44 0.76
CA ALA A 10 4.08 -1.42 0.08
C ALA A 10 2.64 -1.88 -0.14
N VAL A 11 1.71 -0.95 -0.10
CA VAL A 11 0.32 -1.16 -0.50
C VAL A 11 0.00 -0.14 -1.59
N PHE A 12 -0.25 -0.62 -2.80
CA PHE A 12 -0.60 0.22 -3.94
C PHE A 12 -2.12 0.42 -4.05
N GLY A 13 -2.51 1.57 -4.57
CA GLY A 13 -3.87 1.82 -5.00
C GLY A 13 -4.76 2.51 -3.98
N ASN A 14 -6.05 2.22 -4.10
CA ASN A 14 -7.12 2.76 -3.29
C ASN A 14 -7.23 2.05 -1.94
N HIS A 15 -7.77 2.72 -0.92
CA HIS A 15 -8.15 2.06 0.35
C HIS A 15 -9.52 1.37 0.20
N SER A 16 -9.55 0.33 -0.60
CA SER A 16 -10.74 -0.43 -0.98
C SER A 16 -10.43 -1.93 -1.08
N PRO A 17 -11.41 -2.78 -1.40
CA PRO A 17 -11.14 -4.19 -1.69
C PRO A 17 -10.25 -4.46 -2.91
N THR A 18 -9.83 -3.43 -3.64
CA THR A 18 -8.90 -3.55 -4.78
C THR A 18 -7.45 -3.24 -4.41
N MET A 19 -7.16 -2.74 -3.17
CA MET A 19 -5.80 -2.46 -2.74
C MET A 19 -4.86 -3.65 -3.01
N PHE A 20 -3.63 -3.34 -3.40
CA PHE A 20 -2.63 -4.38 -3.67
C PHE A 20 -1.45 -4.28 -2.69
N PRO A 21 -1.41 -5.11 -1.64
CA PRO A 21 -0.21 -5.28 -0.79
C PRO A 21 0.83 -6.11 -1.54
N ASP A 22 1.99 -5.52 -1.78
CA ASP A 22 3.09 -6.15 -2.51
C ASP A 22 3.96 -7.02 -1.58
N LEU A 23 4.02 -8.31 -1.89
CA LEU A 23 4.94 -9.25 -1.24
C LEU A 23 6.20 -9.52 -2.07
N GLU A 24 6.20 -9.16 -3.37
CA GLU A 24 7.31 -9.46 -4.30
C GLU A 24 8.58 -8.67 -3.95
N ASN A 25 8.42 -7.47 -3.38
CA ASN A 25 9.53 -6.62 -2.95
C ASN A 25 9.65 -6.53 -1.42
N THR A 26 8.72 -7.13 -0.68
CA THR A 26 8.74 -7.15 0.78
C THR A 26 9.83 -8.09 1.30
N ILE A 27 10.57 -7.63 2.31
CA ILE A 27 11.61 -8.39 2.99
C ILE A 27 11.14 -8.74 4.40
N VAL A 28 11.25 -10.00 4.78
CA VAL A 28 10.96 -10.50 6.13
C VAL A 28 12.16 -11.29 6.65
N ASN A 29 12.70 -10.90 7.80
CA ASN A 29 13.90 -11.50 8.36
C ASN A 29 15.08 -11.56 7.36
N GLY A 30 15.26 -10.52 6.55
CA GLY A 30 16.32 -10.42 5.55
C GLY A 30 16.16 -11.30 4.31
N LYS A 31 14.98 -11.90 4.12
CA LYS A 31 14.65 -12.73 2.94
C LYS A 31 13.43 -12.15 2.22
N ASN A 32 13.37 -12.37 0.91
CA ASN A 32 12.18 -12.01 0.13
C ASN A 32 10.95 -12.76 0.66
N ALA A 33 9.86 -12.03 0.92
CA ALA A 33 8.65 -12.61 1.51
C ALA A 33 7.96 -13.58 0.54
N TYR A 34 7.80 -13.17 -0.72
CA TYR A 34 7.12 -13.96 -1.74
C TYR A 34 7.83 -15.29 -2.03
N GLU A 35 9.16 -15.25 -2.18
CA GLU A 35 9.99 -16.44 -2.35
C GLU A 35 9.97 -17.36 -1.11
N SER A 36 9.94 -16.76 0.09
CA SER A 36 9.91 -17.51 1.35
C SER A 36 8.59 -18.25 1.58
N ILE A 37 7.47 -17.64 1.14
CA ILE A 37 6.13 -18.25 1.17
C ILE A 37 6.08 -19.42 0.18
N ASN A 38 6.62 -19.24 -1.02
CA ASN A 38 6.67 -20.22 -2.10
C ASN A 38 5.32 -20.91 -2.40
N ASP A 39 4.23 -20.16 -2.20
CA ASP A 39 2.85 -20.60 -2.47
C ASP A 39 2.05 -19.45 -3.10
N HIS A 40 2.11 -19.36 -4.43
CA HIS A 40 1.42 -18.33 -5.20
C HIS A 40 -0.10 -18.42 -5.05
N SER A 41 -0.64 -19.64 -4.95
CA SER A 41 -2.08 -19.86 -4.80
C SER A 41 -2.58 -19.33 -3.46
N TRP A 42 -1.82 -19.50 -2.39
CA TRP A 42 -2.13 -18.95 -1.08
C TRP A 42 -2.10 -17.40 -1.10
N VAL A 43 -1.09 -16.82 -1.76
CA VAL A 43 -1.03 -15.34 -1.89
C VAL A 43 -2.28 -14.80 -2.57
N GLU A 44 -2.69 -15.40 -3.70
CA GLU A 44 -3.84 -14.93 -4.46
C GLU A 44 -5.19 -15.20 -3.77
N LYS A 45 -5.37 -16.38 -3.19
CA LYS A 45 -6.69 -16.86 -2.73
C LYS A 45 -6.96 -16.61 -1.26
N GLU A 46 -5.90 -16.46 -0.46
CA GLU A 46 -6.03 -16.30 1.00
C GLU A 46 -5.49 -14.96 1.48
N PHE A 47 -4.20 -14.65 1.18
CA PHE A 47 -3.56 -13.45 1.70
C PHE A 47 -4.21 -12.17 1.18
N LEU A 48 -4.32 -11.99 -0.15
CA LEU A 48 -4.87 -10.77 -0.73
C LEU A 48 -6.31 -10.53 -0.28
N PRO A 49 -7.26 -11.47 -0.40
CA PRO A 49 -8.64 -11.26 0.04
C PRO A 49 -8.73 -10.95 1.54
N LYS A 50 -7.92 -11.61 2.37
CA LYS A 50 -7.91 -11.38 3.82
C LYS A 50 -7.47 -9.97 4.19
N ILE A 51 -6.44 -9.43 3.52
CA ILE A 51 -6.00 -8.05 3.75
C ILE A 51 -7.05 -7.07 3.25
N GLN A 52 -7.56 -7.27 2.05
CA GLN A 52 -8.55 -6.41 1.40
C GLN A 52 -9.87 -6.33 2.18
N GLN A 53 -10.28 -7.40 2.85
CA GLN A 53 -11.55 -7.48 3.58
C GLN A 53 -11.41 -7.23 5.09
N ARG A 54 -10.18 -7.07 5.59
CA ARG A 54 -9.91 -6.99 7.03
C ARG A 54 -10.70 -5.90 7.75
N GLY A 55 -10.88 -4.74 7.13
CA GLY A 55 -11.67 -3.64 7.68
C GLY A 55 -13.14 -4.01 7.88
N ALA A 56 -13.75 -4.65 6.89
CA ALA A 56 -15.14 -5.12 6.93
C ALA A 56 -15.33 -6.19 8.03
N GLU A 57 -14.43 -7.17 8.13
CA GLU A 57 -14.45 -8.19 9.18
C GLU A 57 -14.42 -7.59 10.60
N ILE A 58 -13.59 -6.55 10.80
CA ILE A 58 -13.52 -5.86 12.10
C ILE A 58 -14.83 -5.13 12.42
N ILE A 59 -15.42 -4.46 11.43
CA ILE A 59 -16.70 -3.76 11.59
C ILE A 59 -17.81 -4.77 11.93
N GLU A 60 -17.87 -5.89 11.23
CA GLU A 60 -18.82 -6.95 11.51
C GLU A 60 -18.67 -7.50 12.93
N ALA A 61 -17.45 -7.79 13.36
CA ALA A 61 -17.16 -8.36 14.67
C ALA A 61 -17.41 -7.39 15.84
N ARG A 62 -17.19 -6.07 15.63
CA ARG A 62 -17.28 -5.05 16.70
C ARG A 62 -18.52 -4.17 16.63
N GLY A 63 -19.23 -4.16 15.52
CA GLY A 63 -20.27 -3.18 15.23
C GLY A 63 -19.75 -1.74 15.00
N ALA A 64 -18.44 -1.55 14.92
CA ALA A 64 -17.80 -0.26 14.70
C ALA A 64 -16.39 -0.42 14.11
N SER A 65 -15.88 0.61 13.44
CA SER A 65 -14.51 0.66 12.92
C SER A 65 -13.45 0.52 14.03
N SER A 66 -12.26 0.02 13.67
CA SER A 66 -11.11 -0.11 14.57
C SER A 66 -10.40 1.24 14.79
N ALA A 67 -11.04 2.19 15.46
CA ALA A 67 -10.53 3.56 15.65
C ALA A 67 -9.06 3.62 16.11
N SER A 68 -8.63 2.72 16.99
CA SER A 68 -7.27 2.69 17.54
C SER A 68 -6.20 2.37 16.49
N SER A 69 -6.44 1.46 15.56
CA SER A 69 -5.47 1.14 14.50
C SER A 69 -5.37 2.27 13.47
N ALA A 70 -6.48 2.92 13.13
CA ALA A 70 -6.47 4.09 12.26
C ALA A 70 -5.72 5.28 12.91
N ALA A 71 -5.97 5.56 14.20
CA ALA A 71 -5.25 6.58 14.94
C ALA A 71 -3.73 6.28 14.99
N ARG A 72 -3.35 5.03 15.21
CA ARG A 72 -1.94 4.61 15.20
C ARG A 72 -1.32 4.83 13.82
N ALA A 73 -1.99 4.42 12.74
CA ALA A 73 -1.52 4.61 11.38
C ALA A 73 -1.32 6.09 11.05
N ALA A 74 -2.25 6.97 11.44
CA ALA A 74 -2.10 8.41 11.26
C ALA A 74 -0.86 8.96 11.98
N CYS A 75 -0.66 8.58 13.24
CA CYS A 75 0.53 8.99 14.01
C CYS A 75 1.83 8.48 13.38
N ASP A 76 1.85 7.22 12.92
CA ASP A 76 3.05 6.64 12.30
C ASP A 76 3.32 7.27 10.92
N THR A 77 2.30 7.65 10.15
CA THR A 77 2.46 8.43 8.91
C THR A 77 3.08 9.80 9.17
N VAL A 78 2.59 10.55 10.19
CA VAL A 78 3.19 11.84 10.56
C VAL A 78 4.66 11.67 10.93
N LYS A 79 4.99 10.67 11.75
CA LYS A 79 6.39 10.39 12.11
C LYS A 79 7.25 10.05 10.90
N ALA A 80 6.70 9.27 9.95
CA ALA A 80 7.42 8.89 8.74
C ALA A 80 7.74 10.10 7.84
N VAL A 81 6.87 11.12 7.83
CA VAL A 81 7.10 12.38 7.11
C VAL A 81 8.16 13.24 7.81
N GLU A 82 8.10 13.34 9.14
CA GLU A 82 8.97 14.19 9.98
C GLU A 82 10.37 13.61 10.22
N HIS A 83 10.60 12.36 9.86
CA HIS A 83 11.88 11.69 10.08
C HIS A 83 12.38 11.05 8.78
N PRO A 84 13.73 11.00 8.57
CA PRO A 84 14.28 10.29 7.44
C PRO A 84 13.85 8.83 7.45
N THR A 85 13.42 8.33 6.29
CA THR A 85 13.10 6.90 6.15
C THR A 85 14.32 6.05 6.45
N ARG A 86 14.14 4.96 7.19
CA ARG A 86 15.20 4.01 7.52
C ARG A 86 15.86 3.49 6.25
N SER A 87 17.18 3.40 6.25
CA SER A 87 17.94 2.89 5.10
C SER A 87 17.47 1.49 4.70
N GLY A 88 17.17 1.31 3.42
CA GLY A 88 16.67 0.04 2.86
C GLY A 88 15.19 -0.23 3.10
N ASP A 89 14.45 0.72 3.67
CA ASP A 89 13.02 0.61 3.95
C ASP A 89 12.21 1.66 3.20
N VAL A 90 10.90 1.62 3.35
CA VAL A 90 9.95 2.61 2.84
C VAL A 90 8.84 2.81 3.87
N PHE A 91 8.11 3.92 3.75
CA PHE A 91 6.78 4.02 4.34
C PHE A 91 5.72 4.08 3.26
N ASN A 92 4.47 3.87 3.61
CA ASN A 92 3.38 3.86 2.65
C ASN A 92 2.32 4.90 3.01
N ALA A 93 1.99 5.75 2.05
CA ALA A 93 0.91 6.73 2.17
C ALA A 93 0.32 7.04 0.79
N ALA A 94 -0.86 7.66 0.79
CA ALA A 94 -1.48 8.14 -0.45
C ALA A 94 -0.94 9.53 -0.80
N ILE A 95 -0.40 9.65 -2.01
CA ILE A 95 0.03 10.93 -2.59
C ILE A 95 -0.47 11.06 -4.03
N MET A 96 -0.35 12.26 -4.57
CA MET A 96 -0.67 12.52 -5.98
C MET A 96 0.25 11.70 -6.89
N SER A 97 -0.34 10.87 -7.75
CA SER A 97 0.42 10.11 -8.73
C SER A 97 1.09 11.00 -9.76
N ASP A 98 2.34 10.68 -10.09
CA ASP A 98 3.13 11.26 -11.16
C ASP A 98 3.20 10.36 -12.42
N GLY A 99 2.43 9.27 -12.45
CA GLY A 99 2.46 8.24 -13.48
C GLY A 99 3.29 7.01 -13.12
N SER A 100 3.96 7.00 -11.96
CA SER A 100 4.74 5.85 -11.50
C SER A 100 3.89 4.59 -11.41
N TYR A 101 4.48 3.45 -11.71
CA TYR A 101 3.86 2.12 -11.68
C TYR A 101 2.62 1.96 -12.58
N GLY A 102 2.46 2.83 -13.59
CA GLY A 102 1.31 2.82 -14.50
C GLY A 102 0.03 3.38 -13.88
N ILE A 103 0.09 3.94 -12.68
CA ILE A 103 -1.04 4.64 -12.05
C ILE A 103 -1.14 6.04 -12.68
N PRO A 104 -2.27 6.41 -13.32
CA PRO A 104 -2.40 7.68 -14.02
C PRO A 104 -2.07 8.89 -13.15
N ALA A 105 -1.34 9.86 -13.73
CA ALA A 105 -1.02 11.09 -13.03
C ALA A 105 -2.29 11.89 -12.67
N GLY A 106 -2.24 12.60 -11.54
CA GLY A 106 -3.32 13.47 -11.10
C GLY A 106 -4.48 12.78 -10.38
N ILE A 107 -4.24 11.56 -9.87
CA ILE A 107 -5.10 10.88 -8.88
C ILE A 107 -4.28 10.58 -7.63
N PHE A 108 -4.92 10.55 -6.46
CA PHE A 108 -4.27 10.10 -5.22
C PHE A 108 -4.29 8.59 -5.15
N SER A 109 -3.15 8.00 -4.81
CA SER A 109 -2.99 6.55 -4.69
C SER A 109 -1.94 6.20 -3.64
N GLY A 110 -2.04 5.03 -3.05
CA GLY A 110 -0.99 4.47 -2.18
C GLY A 110 0.27 4.16 -2.96
N PHE A 111 1.43 4.55 -2.40
CA PHE A 111 2.77 4.29 -2.96
C PHE A 111 3.79 3.99 -1.87
N PRO A 112 4.85 3.22 -2.19
CA PRO A 112 6.06 3.18 -1.37
C PRO A 112 6.80 4.52 -1.48
N LEU A 113 7.12 5.11 -0.34
CA LEU A 113 7.67 6.47 -0.24
C LEU A 113 8.95 6.50 0.59
N LEU A 114 9.79 7.49 0.28
CA LEU A 114 10.91 7.92 1.12
C LEU A 114 10.65 9.34 1.63
N SER A 115 11.11 9.60 2.86
CA SER A 115 11.20 10.94 3.43
C SER A 115 12.65 11.26 3.76
N ASP A 116 13.06 12.50 3.54
CA ASP A 116 14.35 13.02 3.99
C ASP A 116 14.31 13.58 5.43
N GLY A 117 13.13 13.58 6.06
CA GLY A 117 12.88 14.12 7.39
C GLY A 117 12.76 15.64 7.45
N SER A 118 12.71 16.32 6.31
CA SER A 118 12.50 17.76 6.21
C SER A 118 11.23 18.16 5.45
N GLY A 119 10.33 17.17 5.27
CA GLY A 119 9.05 17.33 4.58
C GLY A 119 9.10 17.00 3.08
N ASN A 120 10.27 16.67 2.51
CA ASN A 120 10.34 16.18 1.14
C ASN A 120 10.03 14.69 1.11
N ILE A 121 9.08 14.33 0.24
CA ILE A 121 8.63 12.95 0.05
C ILE A 121 8.74 12.61 -1.43
N GLU A 122 9.26 11.44 -1.72
CA GLU A 122 9.38 10.95 -3.09
C GLU A 122 8.88 9.51 -3.24
N ILE A 123 8.31 9.19 -4.42
CA ILE A 123 7.91 7.83 -4.76
C ILE A 123 9.17 7.00 -5.05
N VAL A 124 9.30 5.88 -4.36
CA VAL A 124 10.31 4.87 -4.67
C VAL A 124 9.98 4.23 -6.02
N ARG A 125 10.96 4.11 -6.91
CA ARG A 125 10.76 3.62 -8.29
C ARG A 125 11.49 2.33 -8.62
N ASP A 126 12.09 1.68 -7.63
CA ASP A 126 12.89 0.47 -7.79
C ASP A 126 12.15 -0.84 -7.45
N TYR A 127 10.81 -0.77 -7.33
CA TYR A 127 9.99 -1.97 -7.17
C TYR A 127 9.90 -2.72 -8.49
N ASN A 128 10.38 -3.96 -8.48
CA ASN A 128 10.24 -4.86 -9.62
C ASN A 128 8.91 -5.62 -9.49
N LEU A 129 7.96 -5.28 -10.36
CA LEU A 129 6.60 -5.81 -10.32
C LEU A 129 6.40 -6.84 -11.45
N SER A 130 5.90 -8.01 -11.10
CA SER A 130 5.46 -9.01 -12.06
C SER A 130 4.25 -8.52 -12.88
N GLU A 131 3.91 -9.23 -13.93
CA GLU A 131 2.68 -8.96 -14.71
C GLU A 131 1.41 -9.15 -13.85
N PHE A 132 1.46 -10.07 -12.87
CA PHE A 132 0.38 -10.24 -11.90
C PHE A 132 0.22 -8.97 -11.04
N ALA A 133 1.29 -8.47 -10.42
CA ALA A 133 1.27 -7.26 -9.62
C ALA A 133 0.79 -6.05 -10.42
N LYS A 134 1.31 -5.86 -11.64
CA LYS A 134 0.87 -4.80 -12.56
C LYS A 134 -0.62 -4.89 -12.88
N SER A 135 -1.16 -6.10 -13.10
CA SER A 135 -2.58 -6.30 -13.36
C SER A 135 -3.45 -5.89 -12.17
N LYS A 136 -3.01 -6.20 -10.94
CA LYS A 136 -3.72 -5.81 -9.72
C LYS A 136 -3.67 -4.30 -9.49
N ILE A 137 -2.52 -3.68 -9.72
CA ILE A 137 -2.37 -2.21 -9.65
C ILE A 137 -3.26 -1.52 -10.68
N ALA A 138 -3.37 -2.06 -11.90
CA ALA A 138 -4.26 -1.50 -12.91
C ALA A 138 -5.74 -1.54 -12.50
N ILE A 139 -6.18 -2.60 -11.82
CA ILE A 139 -7.56 -2.70 -11.31
C ILE A 139 -7.85 -1.58 -10.31
N THR A 140 -7.01 -1.40 -9.31
CA THR A 140 -7.21 -0.35 -8.28
C THR A 140 -7.05 1.07 -8.85
N ALA A 141 -6.17 1.25 -9.84
CA ALA A 141 -6.03 2.53 -10.55
C ALA A 141 -7.28 2.89 -11.36
N ASN A 142 -7.90 1.91 -12.02
CA ASN A 142 -9.17 2.11 -12.74
C ASN A 142 -10.31 2.48 -11.78
N GLU A 143 -10.42 1.84 -10.62
CA GLU A 143 -11.39 2.20 -9.59
C GLU A 143 -11.25 3.68 -9.18
N LEU A 144 -10.02 4.15 -8.94
CA LEU A 144 -9.76 5.57 -8.62
C LEU A 144 -10.13 6.53 -9.75
N LEU A 145 -9.95 6.13 -11.01
CA LEU A 145 -10.39 6.91 -12.16
C LEU A 145 -11.92 6.99 -12.26
N GLU A 146 -12.62 5.88 -12.00
CA GLU A 146 -14.07 5.84 -11.95
C GLU A 146 -14.61 6.74 -10.84
N GLU A 147 -14.01 6.67 -9.63
CA GLU A 147 -14.36 7.56 -8.52
C GLU A 147 -14.15 9.05 -8.88
N LYS A 148 -13.03 9.38 -9.53
CA LYS A 148 -12.75 10.73 -10.01
C LYS A 148 -13.80 11.20 -11.04
N ASP A 149 -14.22 10.33 -11.97
CA ASP A 149 -15.23 10.67 -12.99
C ASP A 149 -16.59 10.93 -12.34
N LEU A 150 -16.95 10.21 -11.28
CA LEU A 150 -18.22 10.44 -10.56
C LEU A 150 -18.30 11.83 -9.91
N VAL A 151 -17.17 12.44 -9.57
CA VAL A 151 -17.13 13.76 -8.90
C VAL A 151 -16.58 14.87 -9.80
N LYS A 152 -16.38 14.63 -11.09
CA LYS A 152 -15.78 15.59 -12.04
C LYS A 152 -16.49 16.93 -12.12
N ASP A 153 -17.81 16.96 -11.87
CA ASP A 153 -18.61 18.18 -11.88
C ASP A 153 -18.52 18.97 -10.56
N LEU A 154 -17.80 18.43 -9.55
CA LEU A 154 -17.60 19.02 -8.23
C LEU A 154 -16.19 19.59 -8.02
N ILE A 155 -15.26 19.32 -8.95
CA ILE A 155 -13.82 19.68 -8.86
C ILE A 155 -13.37 20.47 -10.08
#